data_c67872c791bfb29f5a700fef1cc13a8a
#
_entry.id   c67872c791bfb29f5a700fef1cc13a8a
#
_cell.length_a   1.000
_cell.length_b   1.000
_cell.length_c   1.000
_cell.angle_alpha   90.00
_cell.angle_beta   90.00
_cell.angle_gamma   90.00
#
_symmetry.space_group_name_H-M   'P 1'
#
loop_
_entity.id
_entity.type
_entity.pdbx_description
1 polymer ?
#
loop_
_entity_poly.entity_id
_entity_poly.type
_entity_poly.pdbx_seq_one_letter_code
_entity_poly.pdbx_strand_id
1 'polypeptide(L)'
;MPLSTYMPEEMGSVAIAPLGPVEAGSYQSFFIVYTAGKFGIDDSGSLKIVHRFASDLGRLQMDDPEGPNYVSAQASNGAVLHMEYDLKRNFRPWDKTLYIKVVRGFLSEGDRIVIRIGDRRFGGPGVRMQTFQEKEFQFRILVDAFATYDYVELPDTPSIVIEPGPPVLYKAIIPTLKRVGETFLLGLKGEDKWGNPSTKCEDTFRLVSTRPVENLPEEISFYPGQASVQLDGLRAMEEGDLRIDLIDLAGNVTASSNPLRVLPKRSRVSFWADLHGQSQETIGTNNARDYFAFARDRAFLDATVHQGNDFQITSDFWAELNTLSREFTQDSRFVVIPGYEWSANTCLGGDRNILYAEEGRPIYRSSHALVEDRSDLVQDANSVEDLFGKLKDEDVMVFAHVGGRYADIRRGHDRDKERSVEVHSAWGTFEWLVEDAFEMGYRTGILATSDGHKGRPGASHPGATRFGAYGG
;
A
#
# COMPACT_ATOMS: atom_id res chain seq x y z
N MET A 1 26.80 3.73 -10.82
CA MET A 1 27.60 2.61 -10.28
C MET A 1 27.60 2.73 -8.77
N PRO A 2 27.40 1.67 -8.01
CA PRO A 2 27.62 1.72 -6.57
C PRO A 2 29.08 2.14 -6.34
N LEU A 3 29.31 3.02 -5.39
CA LEU A 3 30.67 3.45 -5.01
C LEU A 3 31.42 2.33 -4.29
N SER A 4 30.68 1.48 -3.58
CA SER A 4 31.22 0.34 -2.85
C SER A 4 31.40 -0.88 -3.75
N THR A 5 32.54 -1.53 -3.61
CA THR A 5 32.87 -2.83 -4.20
C THR A 5 32.91 -3.95 -3.16
N TYR A 6 32.49 -3.65 -1.93
CA TYR A 6 32.47 -4.65 -0.86
C TYR A 6 31.35 -5.66 -1.06
N MET A 7 31.65 -6.91 -0.78
CA MET A 7 30.67 -7.99 -0.78
C MET A 7 29.79 -7.86 0.47
N PRO A 8 28.45 -7.93 0.35
CA PRO A 8 27.54 -7.78 1.48
C PRO A 8 27.85 -8.72 2.66
N GLU A 9 28.23 -9.96 2.39
CA GLU A 9 28.58 -10.97 3.40
C GLU A 9 29.87 -10.64 4.19
N GLU A 10 30.74 -9.77 3.67
CA GLU A 10 31.94 -9.30 4.38
C GLU A 10 31.59 -8.18 5.39
N MET A 11 30.43 -7.55 5.27
CA MET A 11 29.97 -6.48 6.17
C MET A 11 29.37 -7.00 7.47
N GLY A 12 29.16 -8.31 7.60
CA GLY A 12 28.64 -8.93 8.80
C GLY A 12 27.33 -9.68 8.59
N SER A 13 26.68 -9.98 9.69
CA SER A 13 25.42 -10.72 9.68
C SER A 13 24.42 -10.14 10.69
N VAL A 14 23.15 -10.48 10.51
CA VAL A 14 22.07 -10.03 11.40
C VAL A 14 21.20 -11.20 11.82
N ALA A 15 20.77 -11.19 13.08
CA ALA A 15 19.71 -12.05 13.60
C ALA A 15 18.63 -11.18 14.23
N ILE A 16 17.38 -11.52 13.96
CA ILE A 16 16.19 -10.81 14.50
C ILE A 16 15.33 -11.83 15.25
N ALA A 17 14.82 -11.45 16.42
CA ALA A 17 13.91 -12.25 17.22
C ALA A 17 12.91 -11.35 17.97
N PRO A 18 11.65 -11.79 18.17
CA PRO A 18 11.03 -12.99 17.60
C PRO A 18 10.69 -12.83 16.12
N LEU A 19 10.51 -13.95 15.39
CA LEU A 19 10.10 -14.00 14.00
C LEU A 19 8.67 -14.54 13.80
N GLY A 20 7.97 -14.88 14.87
CA GLY A 20 6.58 -15.33 14.78
C GLY A 20 5.64 -14.23 14.30
N PRO A 21 4.42 -14.62 13.83
CA PRO A 21 3.39 -13.67 13.47
C PRO A 21 3.05 -12.71 14.63
N VAL A 22 2.81 -11.44 14.30
CA VAL A 22 2.41 -10.42 15.26
C VAL A 22 1.08 -9.79 14.85
N GLU A 23 0.26 -9.41 15.83
CA GLU A 23 -1.02 -8.75 15.55
C GLU A 23 -0.80 -7.27 15.21
N ALA A 24 -1.52 -6.79 14.20
CA ALA A 24 -1.52 -5.40 13.77
C ALA A 24 -1.84 -4.45 14.93
N GLY A 25 -0.99 -3.43 15.11
CA GLY A 25 -1.11 -2.44 16.17
C GLY A 25 -0.85 -2.94 17.59
N SER A 26 -0.42 -4.19 17.76
CA SER A 26 0.03 -4.71 19.08
C SER A 26 1.39 -4.12 19.47
N TYR A 27 1.69 -4.16 20.76
CA TYR A 27 3.01 -3.77 21.26
C TYR A 27 3.95 -4.97 21.30
N GLN A 28 5.11 -4.85 20.67
CA GLN A 28 6.11 -5.91 20.54
C GLN A 28 7.48 -5.45 21.07
N SER A 29 8.41 -6.40 21.20
CA SER A 29 9.80 -6.12 21.50
C SER A 29 10.68 -7.00 20.60
N PHE A 30 11.57 -6.40 19.82
CA PHE A 30 12.48 -7.10 18.92
C PHE A 30 13.91 -6.95 19.38
N PHE A 31 14.65 -8.04 19.30
CA PHE A 31 16.10 -8.07 19.46
C PHE A 31 16.71 -8.22 18.07
N ILE A 32 17.51 -7.24 17.69
CA ILE A 32 18.31 -7.27 16.48
C ILE A 32 19.77 -7.39 16.93
N VAL A 33 20.43 -8.46 16.57
CA VAL A 33 21.85 -8.68 16.86
C VAL A 33 22.62 -8.57 15.57
N TYR A 34 23.32 -7.46 15.39
CA TYR A 34 24.31 -7.32 14.34
C TYR A 34 25.63 -7.89 14.82
N THR A 35 26.27 -8.72 14.02
CA THR A 35 27.64 -9.23 14.24
C THR A 35 28.54 -8.65 13.15
N ALA A 36 29.58 -7.94 13.58
CA ALA A 36 30.50 -7.28 12.66
C ALA A 36 31.27 -8.30 11.79
N GLY A 37 31.35 -7.99 10.51
CA GLY A 37 32.06 -8.80 9.55
C GLY A 37 33.56 -8.56 9.54
N LYS A 38 34.22 -9.05 8.49
CA LYS A 38 35.68 -9.06 8.28
C LYS A 38 36.38 -7.73 8.54
N PHE A 39 35.72 -6.62 8.20
CA PHE A 39 36.29 -5.28 8.34
C PHE A 39 35.97 -4.61 9.66
N GLY A 40 35.09 -5.20 10.50
CA GLY A 40 34.62 -4.54 11.71
C GLY A 40 33.77 -3.29 11.41
N ILE A 41 33.76 -2.35 12.33
CA ILE A 41 33.22 -0.98 12.13
C ILE A 41 34.15 0.00 12.84
N ASP A 42 34.74 0.94 12.12
CA ASP A 42 35.67 1.91 12.67
C ASP A 42 34.92 3.07 13.38
N ASP A 43 35.66 3.93 14.07
CA ASP A 43 35.14 5.18 14.62
C ASP A 43 34.48 6.00 13.52
N SER A 44 33.28 6.50 13.82
CA SER A 44 32.39 7.15 12.86
C SER A 44 31.67 6.24 11.84
N GLY A 45 32.00 4.95 11.74
CA GLY A 45 31.20 4.00 11.00
C GLY A 45 29.80 3.79 11.63
N SER A 46 28.87 3.25 10.89
CA SER A 46 27.46 3.26 11.31
C SER A 46 26.61 2.15 10.71
N LEU A 47 25.49 1.90 11.36
CA LEU A 47 24.40 1.06 10.87
C LEU A 47 23.16 1.92 10.60
N LYS A 48 22.41 1.55 9.59
CA LYS A 48 21.00 1.96 9.42
C LYS A 48 20.10 0.74 9.55
N ILE A 49 19.07 0.84 10.38
CA ILE A 49 17.97 -0.10 10.40
C ILE A 49 16.78 0.62 9.81
N VAL A 50 16.35 0.18 8.62
CA VAL A 50 15.35 0.89 7.85
C VAL A 50 14.07 0.07 7.71
N HIS A 51 12.94 0.76 7.66
CA HIS A 51 11.67 0.16 7.33
C HIS A 51 10.90 1.05 6.34
N ARG A 52 9.87 0.47 5.73
CA ARG A 52 9.17 1.11 4.60
C ARG A 52 8.47 2.39 5.00
N PHE A 53 8.48 3.33 4.07
CA PHE A 53 7.76 4.58 4.06
C PHE A 53 6.26 4.44 4.42
N ALA A 54 5.57 3.45 3.84
CA ALA A 54 4.15 3.22 4.05
C ALA A 54 3.81 2.69 5.46
N SER A 55 4.77 2.11 6.18
CA SER A 55 4.54 1.59 7.53
C SER A 55 4.22 2.71 8.52
N ASP A 56 3.19 2.52 9.33
CA ASP A 56 2.84 3.37 10.46
C ASP A 56 3.32 2.77 11.81
N LEU A 57 4.43 2.02 11.78
CA LEU A 57 5.15 1.58 12.97
C LEU A 57 5.29 2.74 13.95
N GLY A 58 5.12 2.50 15.24
CA GLY A 58 5.27 3.52 16.26
C GLY A 58 6.61 4.25 16.13
N ARG A 59 6.59 5.59 16.23
CA ARG A 59 7.80 6.40 16.09
C ARG A 59 8.82 6.01 17.13
N LEU A 60 9.95 5.49 16.70
CA LEU A 60 11.03 5.08 17.58
C LEU A 60 11.62 6.30 18.32
N GLN A 61 11.98 6.12 19.59
CA GLN A 61 12.54 7.17 20.43
C GLN A 61 13.56 6.57 21.42
N MET A 62 14.49 7.40 21.91
CA MET A 62 15.59 7.04 22.81
C MET A 62 15.60 7.84 24.10
N ASP A 63 14.61 8.71 24.33
CA ASP A 63 14.62 9.70 25.39
C ASP A 63 13.86 9.23 26.65
N ASP A 64 12.81 8.41 26.48
CA ASP A 64 11.95 7.93 27.55
C ASP A 64 11.96 6.39 27.63
N PRO A 65 12.78 5.81 28.53
CA PRO A 65 12.89 4.35 28.69
C PRO A 65 11.61 3.65 29.14
N GLU A 66 10.71 4.34 29.83
CA GLU A 66 9.41 3.81 30.28
C GLU A 66 8.29 4.04 29.26
N GLY A 67 8.55 4.90 28.27
CA GLY A 67 7.59 5.25 27.25
C GLY A 67 7.47 4.22 26.12
N PRO A 68 6.41 4.35 25.30
CA PRO A 68 6.23 3.48 24.13
C PRO A 68 7.31 3.74 23.06
N ASN A 69 7.63 2.70 22.30
CA ASN A 69 8.57 2.74 21.18
C ASN A 69 10.03 3.03 21.56
N TYR A 70 10.39 2.83 22.83
CA TYR A 70 11.76 3.04 23.29
C TYR A 70 12.74 2.06 22.62
N VAL A 71 13.90 2.58 22.23
CA VAL A 71 14.97 1.81 21.61
C VAL A 71 16.26 1.98 22.39
N SER A 72 16.97 0.88 22.57
CA SER A 72 18.32 0.89 23.13
C SER A 72 19.28 0.08 22.26
N ALA A 73 20.56 0.42 22.26
CA ALA A 73 21.63 -0.36 21.64
C ALA A 73 22.86 -0.41 22.51
N GLN A 74 23.60 -1.54 22.44
CA GLN A 74 24.82 -1.75 23.20
C GLN A 74 25.83 -2.57 22.37
N ALA A 75 27.06 -2.09 22.30
CA ALA A 75 28.19 -2.85 21.73
C ALA A 75 28.74 -3.84 22.76
N SER A 76 29.12 -5.05 22.30
CA SER A 76 29.67 -6.13 23.17
C SER A 76 31.01 -5.80 23.75
N ASN A 77 31.82 -5.00 23.07
CA ASN A 77 33.18 -4.61 23.48
C ASN A 77 33.27 -3.26 24.20
N GLY A 78 32.11 -2.59 24.48
CA GLY A 78 32.07 -1.32 25.18
C GLY A 78 32.28 -0.09 24.30
N ALA A 79 32.32 -0.21 22.98
CA ALA A 79 32.30 0.92 22.07
C ALA A 79 31.06 1.79 22.34
N VAL A 80 31.22 3.12 22.28
CA VAL A 80 30.13 4.06 22.56
C VAL A 80 29.34 4.31 21.29
N LEU A 81 28.03 4.14 21.39
CA LEU A 81 27.07 4.29 20.28
C LEU A 81 26.23 5.56 20.46
N HIS A 82 25.96 6.25 19.36
CA HIS A 82 24.96 7.30 19.25
C HIS A 82 23.80 6.81 18.39
N MET A 83 22.57 7.06 18.82
CA MET A 83 21.37 6.65 18.11
C MET A 83 20.49 7.85 17.75
N GLU A 84 19.86 7.79 16.60
CA GLU A 84 18.91 8.79 16.12
C GLU A 84 17.83 8.11 15.26
N TYR A 85 16.59 8.58 15.33
CA TYR A 85 15.53 8.12 14.45
C TYR A 85 15.07 9.26 13.53
N ASP A 86 15.16 9.03 12.21
CA ASP A 86 14.79 9.99 11.18
C ASP A 86 13.85 9.37 10.16
N LEU A 87 12.86 10.14 9.69
CA LEU A 87 11.86 9.68 8.73
C LEU A 87 12.33 9.70 7.28
N LYS A 88 13.50 10.29 6.98
CA LYS A 88 13.99 10.54 5.62
C LYS A 88 15.51 10.35 5.44
N ARG A 89 16.15 9.61 6.31
CA ARG A 89 17.62 9.44 6.28
C ARG A 89 18.12 8.36 5.32
N ASN A 90 17.22 7.76 4.57
CA ASN A 90 17.53 6.81 3.52
C ASN A 90 16.66 7.08 2.29
N PHE A 91 16.78 6.30 1.21
CA PHE A 91 15.99 6.50 -0.01
C PHE A 91 14.66 5.74 0.06
N ARG A 92 13.64 6.23 -0.64
CA ARG A 92 12.35 5.55 -0.79
C ARG A 92 12.51 4.22 -1.56
N PRO A 93 11.77 3.19 -1.16
CA PRO A 93 10.71 3.13 -0.15
C PRO A 93 11.19 2.85 1.29
N TRP A 94 12.48 2.81 1.56
CA TRP A 94 13.13 2.44 2.83
C TRP A 94 13.71 3.67 3.56
N ASP A 95 12.95 4.73 3.66
CA ASP A 95 13.44 6.02 4.15
C ASP A 95 13.38 6.21 5.67
N LYS A 96 12.53 5.47 6.39
CA LYS A 96 12.42 5.54 7.84
C LYS A 96 13.58 4.78 8.51
N THR A 97 14.43 5.49 9.21
CA THR A 97 15.76 5.02 9.60
C THR A 97 16.01 5.16 11.09
N LEU A 98 16.32 4.06 11.77
CA LEU A 98 17.05 4.07 13.01
C LEU A 98 18.54 4.06 12.66
N TYR A 99 19.23 5.14 12.96
CA TYR A 99 20.63 5.34 12.70
C TYR A 99 21.44 5.08 13.97
N ILE A 100 22.49 4.27 13.88
CA ILE A 100 23.38 3.89 14.99
C ILE A 100 24.82 4.12 14.56
N LYS A 101 25.51 5.06 15.20
CA LYS A 101 26.88 5.45 14.89
C LYS A 101 27.82 5.07 16.01
N VAL A 102 29.00 4.52 15.68
CA VAL A 102 30.11 4.38 16.62
C VAL A 102 30.74 5.77 16.78
N VAL A 103 30.71 6.32 18.00
CA VAL A 103 31.23 7.67 18.30
C VAL A 103 32.50 7.67 19.14
N ARG A 104 32.85 6.51 19.70
CA ARG A 104 34.13 6.28 20.36
C ARG A 104 34.44 4.78 20.42
N GLY A 105 35.63 4.41 20.04
CA GLY A 105 36.05 3.01 19.89
C GLY A 105 35.75 2.46 18.50
N PHE A 106 35.76 1.17 18.36
CA PHE A 106 35.53 0.45 17.10
C PHE A 106 34.98 -0.94 17.40
N LEU A 107 34.50 -1.64 16.38
CA LEU A 107 34.13 -3.05 16.44
C LEU A 107 35.10 -3.86 15.61
N SER A 108 35.63 -4.94 16.17
CA SER A 108 36.39 -5.96 15.45
C SER A 108 35.48 -7.01 14.83
N GLU A 109 35.99 -7.81 13.92
CA GLU A 109 35.27 -8.97 13.39
C GLU A 109 34.71 -9.84 14.56
N GLY A 110 33.44 -10.19 14.50
CA GLY A 110 32.75 -10.98 15.51
C GLY A 110 32.19 -10.18 16.70
N ASP A 111 32.56 -8.90 16.89
CA ASP A 111 31.94 -8.04 17.87
C ASP A 111 30.48 -7.79 17.51
N ARG A 112 29.65 -7.52 18.51
CA ARG A 112 28.19 -7.41 18.32
C ARG A 112 27.64 -6.07 18.76
N ILE A 113 26.62 -5.62 18.05
CA ILE A 113 25.68 -4.58 18.53
C ILE A 113 24.33 -5.26 18.78
N VAL A 114 23.88 -5.21 20.02
CA VAL A 114 22.56 -5.69 20.41
C VAL A 114 21.61 -4.51 20.47
N ILE A 115 20.65 -4.48 19.55
CA ILE A 115 19.65 -3.43 19.42
C ILE A 115 18.30 -3.99 19.92
N ARG A 116 17.60 -3.23 20.76
CA ARG A 116 16.29 -3.60 21.28
C ARG A 116 15.26 -2.57 20.83
N ILE A 117 14.44 -2.93 19.85
CA ILE A 117 13.33 -2.10 19.40
C ILE A 117 12.11 -2.43 20.26
N GLY A 118 11.59 -1.43 20.99
CA GLY A 118 10.57 -1.64 22.00
C GLY A 118 11.12 -2.29 23.26
N ASP A 119 12.23 -1.76 23.78
CA ASP A 119 12.90 -2.28 24.99
C ASP A 119 12.01 -2.14 26.22
N ARG A 120 11.63 -3.29 26.80
CA ARG A 120 10.71 -3.36 27.97
C ARG A 120 11.42 -3.44 29.33
N ARG A 121 12.74 -3.41 29.37
CA ARG A 121 13.50 -3.59 30.62
C ARG A 121 13.25 -2.51 31.66
N PHE A 122 12.75 -1.37 31.22
CA PHE A 122 12.43 -0.23 32.08
C PHE A 122 10.93 -0.05 32.34
N GLY A 123 10.08 -1.03 31.99
CA GLY A 123 8.64 -0.99 32.22
C GLY A 123 7.80 -0.49 31.05
N GLY A 124 8.41 -0.04 29.97
CA GLY A 124 7.71 0.41 28.77
C GLY A 124 6.90 -0.71 28.08
N PRO A 125 5.85 -0.35 27.30
CA PRO A 125 4.95 -1.34 26.67
C PRO A 125 5.58 -2.06 25.47
N GLY A 126 6.67 -1.55 24.91
CA GLY A 126 7.28 -2.03 23.68
C GLY A 126 7.09 -1.07 22.51
N VAL A 127 7.37 -1.52 21.29
CA VAL A 127 7.09 -0.79 20.04
C VAL A 127 5.69 -1.15 19.53
N ARG A 128 4.87 -0.14 19.19
CA ARG A 128 3.58 -0.37 18.55
C ARG A 128 3.81 -0.77 17.08
N MET A 129 3.43 -1.99 16.74
CA MET A 129 3.46 -2.46 15.37
C MET A 129 2.57 -1.63 14.45
N GLN A 130 2.85 -1.67 13.15
CA GLN A 130 1.96 -1.02 12.18
C GLN A 130 0.53 -1.56 12.29
N THR A 131 -0.45 -0.72 11.91
CA THR A 131 -1.88 -1.01 12.11
C THR A 131 -2.52 -1.82 11.00
N PHE A 132 -1.78 -2.15 9.95
CA PHE A 132 -2.30 -2.91 8.81
C PHE A 132 -1.50 -4.20 8.59
N GLN A 133 -2.20 -5.20 8.07
CA GLN A 133 -1.62 -6.51 7.77
C GLN A 133 -0.57 -6.43 6.66
N GLU A 134 0.51 -7.17 6.83
CA GLU A 134 1.59 -7.29 5.84
C GLU A 134 2.25 -8.66 5.98
N LYS A 135 2.50 -9.33 4.86
CA LYS A 135 3.12 -10.67 4.87
C LYS A 135 4.63 -10.62 5.02
N GLU A 136 5.26 -9.51 4.62
CA GLU A 136 6.71 -9.38 4.48
C GLU A 136 7.24 -8.08 5.09
N PHE A 137 6.81 -7.77 6.32
CA PHE A 137 7.40 -6.64 7.05
C PHE A 137 8.86 -6.92 7.37
N GLN A 138 9.75 -5.98 7.07
CA GLN A 138 11.19 -6.13 7.28
C GLN A 138 11.81 -4.92 7.99
N PHE A 139 12.79 -5.18 8.86
CA PHE A 139 13.81 -4.23 9.26
C PHE A 139 15.07 -4.53 8.46
N ARG A 140 15.33 -3.81 7.35
CA ARG A 140 16.55 -3.98 6.59
C ARG A 140 17.71 -3.29 7.27
N ILE A 141 18.88 -3.92 7.21
CA ILE A 141 20.09 -3.43 7.86
C ILE A 141 21.14 -3.09 6.80
N LEU A 142 21.63 -1.84 6.87
CA LEU A 142 22.68 -1.34 6.00
C LEU A 142 23.88 -0.95 6.84
N VAL A 143 25.07 -1.28 6.37
CA VAL A 143 26.34 -1.10 7.09
C VAL A 143 27.24 -0.14 6.32
N ASP A 144 27.78 0.86 7.01
CA ASP A 144 28.90 1.68 6.59
C ASP A 144 30.07 1.44 7.58
N ALA A 145 30.95 0.50 7.23
CA ALA A 145 32.05 0.08 8.09
C ALA A 145 33.17 1.13 8.17
N PHE A 146 33.33 1.96 7.14
CA PHE A 146 34.47 2.84 6.95
C PHE A 146 34.18 4.33 7.06
N ALA A 147 32.97 4.71 7.51
CA ALA A 147 32.51 6.09 7.60
C ALA A 147 32.56 6.85 6.25
N THR A 148 32.26 6.13 5.16
CA THR A 148 32.25 6.67 3.79
C THR A 148 30.88 7.19 3.36
N TYR A 149 29.83 6.90 4.16
CA TYR A 149 28.42 7.12 3.84
C TYR A 149 27.90 6.28 2.66
N ASP A 150 28.70 5.34 2.19
CA ASP A 150 28.30 4.32 1.22
C ASP A 150 27.88 3.05 1.97
N TYR A 151 26.56 2.81 2.00
CA TYR A 151 25.96 1.76 2.81
C TYR A 151 25.78 0.49 2.00
N VAL A 152 26.22 -0.62 2.55
CA VAL A 152 26.00 -1.95 2.00
C VAL A 152 24.86 -2.62 2.75
N GLU A 153 23.80 -3.03 2.04
CA GLU A 153 22.68 -3.77 2.61
C GLU A 153 23.11 -5.21 2.91
N LEU A 154 22.80 -5.68 4.13
CA LEU A 154 23.06 -7.07 4.51
C LEU A 154 22.03 -8.00 3.83
N PRO A 155 22.48 -9.16 3.31
CA PRO A 155 21.59 -10.14 2.73
C PRO A 155 20.71 -10.80 3.79
N ASP A 156 19.66 -11.49 3.34
CA ASP A 156 18.85 -12.42 4.13
C ASP A 156 18.19 -11.82 5.39
N THR A 157 17.76 -10.56 5.33
CA THR A 157 16.98 -9.97 6.41
C THR A 157 15.61 -10.69 6.53
N PRO A 158 15.31 -11.33 7.68
CA PRO A 158 14.07 -12.09 7.82
C PRO A 158 12.83 -11.20 7.80
N SER A 159 11.73 -11.76 7.29
CA SER A 159 10.41 -11.11 7.27
C SER A 159 9.61 -11.46 8.52
N ILE A 160 8.77 -10.52 8.95
CA ILE A 160 7.80 -10.66 10.04
C ILE A 160 6.41 -10.60 9.43
N VAL A 161 5.56 -11.56 9.74
CA VAL A 161 4.16 -11.55 9.32
C VAL A 161 3.35 -10.70 10.30
N ILE A 162 2.61 -9.71 9.77
CA ILE A 162 1.67 -8.91 10.56
C ILE A 162 0.26 -9.34 10.20
N GLU A 163 -0.42 -9.94 11.18
CA GLU A 163 -1.76 -10.50 11.03
C GLU A 163 -2.85 -9.54 11.53
N PRO A 164 -4.09 -9.66 11.01
CA PRO A 164 -5.23 -8.94 11.59
C PRO A 164 -5.54 -9.43 13.01
N GLY A 165 -6.10 -8.54 13.82
CA GLY A 165 -6.69 -8.88 15.11
C GLY A 165 -8.03 -9.62 14.98
N PRO A 166 -8.68 -9.98 16.11
CA PRO A 166 -10.03 -10.51 16.10
C PRO A 166 -11.03 -9.50 15.52
N PRO A 167 -12.16 -9.97 14.92
CA PRO A 167 -13.15 -9.07 14.35
C PRO A 167 -13.85 -8.26 15.46
N VAL A 168 -14.04 -6.97 15.20
CA VAL A 168 -14.82 -6.06 16.06
C VAL A 168 -16.01 -5.45 15.32
N LEU A 169 -16.02 -5.55 14.00
CA LEU A 169 -17.06 -5.00 13.13
C LEU A 169 -17.29 -5.95 11.95
N TYR A 170 -18.55 -6.31 11.69
CA TYR A 170 -18.93 -7.00 10.47
C TYR A 170 -19.47 -6.02 9.42
N LYS A 171 -19.17 -6.30 8.17
CA LYS A 171 -19.63 -5.52 7.02
C LYS A 171 -20.30 -6.42 6.00
N ALA A 172 -21.43 -5.93 5.46
CA ALA A 172 -22.10 -6.48 4.30
C ALA A 172 -22.06 -5.44 3.18
N ILE A 173 -21.57 -5.81 2.01
CA ILE A 173 -21.36 -4.91 0.89
C ILE A 173 -22.05 -5.50 -0.34
N ILE A 174 -22.91 -4.69 -0.97
CA ILE A 174 -23.60 -4.99 -2.22
C ILE A 174 -23.40 -3.84 -3.22
N PRO A 175 -23.59 -4.04 -4.53
CA PRO A 175 -23.57 -2.93 -5.49
C PRO A 175 -24.56 -1.85 -5.11
N THR A 176 -24.29 -0.60 -5.48
CA THR A 176 -25.22 0.51 -5.23
C THR A 176 -26.34 0.58 -6.26
N LEU A 177 -26.06 0.14 -7.51
CA LEU A 177 -27.01 0.15 -8.63
C LEU A 177 -26.98 -1.17 -9.38
N LYS A 178 -28.16 -1.77 -9.63
CA LYS A 178 -28.34 -2.92 -10.53
C LYS A 178 -29.66 -2.80 -11.28
N ARG A 179 -29.78 -3.52 -12.39
CA ARG A 179 -31.05 -3.60 -13.14
C ARG A 179 -31.89 -4.76 -12.62
N VAL A 180 -33.20 -4.66 -12.77
CA VAL A 180 -34.12 -5.78 -12.48
C VAL A 180 -33.65 -7.07 -13.16
N GLY A 181 -33.50 -8.13 -12.34
CA GLY A 181 -33.06 -9.46 -12.77
C GLY A 181 -31.57 -9.61 -13.08
N GLU A 182 -30.79 -8.56 -12.96
CA GLU A 182 -29.33 -8.63 -13.07
C GLU A 182 -28.73 -9.28 -11.81
N THR A 183 -27.74 -10.14 -12.00
CA THR A 183 -27.05 -10.78 -10.88
C THR A 183 -26.16 -9.81 -10.14
N PHE A 184 -26.04 -9.99 -8.82
CA PHE A 184 -25.13 -9.22 -8.00
C PHE A 184 -24.47 -10.08 -6.92
N LEU A 185 -23.36 -9.56 -6.39
CA LEU A 185 -22.59 -10.12 -5.30
C LEU A 185 -23.01 -9.51 -3.97
N LEU A 186 -23.10 -10.33 -2.92
CA LEU A 186 -23.01 -9.89 -1.53
C LEU A 186 -21.65 -10.30 -0.98
N GLY A 187 -20.81 -9.32 -0.66
CA GLY A 187 -19.54 -9.50 0.04
C GLY A 187 -19.68 -9.28 1.54
N LEU A 188 -19.16 -10.22 2.32
CA LEU A 188 -19.20 -10.19 3.78
C LEU A 188 -17.79 -10.29 4.35
N LYS A 189 -17.49 -9.51 5.39
CA LYS A 189 -16.21 -9.58 6.11
C LYS A 189 -16.36 -9.10 7.54
N GLY A 190 -15.56 -9.68 8.45
CA GLY A 190 -15.29 -9.10 9.76
C GLY A 190 -14.00 -8.30 9.71
N GLU A 191 -13.96 -7.14 10.32
CA GLU A 191 -12.77 -6.29 10.40
C GLU A 191 -12.31 -6.14 11.85
N ASP A 192 -10.98 -6.13 12.05
CA ASP A 192 -10.39 -5.79 13.34
C ASP A 192 -10.55 -4.28 13.63
N LYS A 193 -10.09 -3.84 14.79
CA LYS A 193 -10.17 -2.43 15.22
C LYS A 193 -9.44 -1.43 14.29
N TRP A 194 -8.61 -1.93 13.38
CA TRP A 194 -7.86 -1.15 12.41
C TRP A 194 -8.40 -1.26 10.98
N GLY A 195 -9.53 -1.98 10.80
CA GLY A 195 -10.14 -2.21 9.51
C GLY A 195 -9.43 -3.26 8.65
N ASN A 196 -8.59 -4.11 9.23
CA ASN A 196 -8.05 -5.27 8.52
C ASN A 196 -9.11 -6.36 8.43
N PRO A 197 -9.37 -6.93 7.24
CA PRO A 197 -10.20 -8.12 7.13
C PRO A 197 -9.63 -9.26 7.97
N SER A 198 -10.38 -9.68 8.99
CA SER A 198 -9.93 -10.65 9.98
C SER A 198 -10.12 -12.09 9.49
N THR A 199 -9.08 -12.90 9.65
CA THR A 199 -9.13 -14.36 9.42
C THR A 199 -9.59 -15.14 10.66
N LYS A 200 -9.97 -14.43 11.73
CA LYS A 200 -10.38 -14.99 13.02
C LYS A 200 -11.89 -14.94 13.24
N CYS A 201 -12.67 -14.80 12.15
CA CYS A 201 -14.13 -14.80 12.20
C CYS A 201 -14.64 -16.26 12.30
N GLU A 202 -15.57 -16.50 13.23
CA GLU A 202 -16.19 -17.84 13.46
C GLU A 202 -17.71 -17.75 13.66
N ASP A 203 -18.30 -16.56 13.36
CA ASP A 203 -19.71 -16.30 13.63
C ASP A 203 -20.61 -16.80 12.51
N THR A 204 -21.86 -17.12 12.88
CA THR A 204 -22.95 -17.48 11.96
C THR A 204 -24.03 -16.41 12.03
N PHE A 205 -24.52 -16.00 10.87
CA PHE A 205 -25.56 -14.99 10.74
C PHE A 205 -26.73 -15.50 9.90
N ARG A 206 -27.94 -15.12 10.30
CA ARG A 206 -29.10 -15.20 9.44
C ARG A 206 -29.13 -13.97 8.53
N LEU A 207 -29.44 -14.19 7.24
CA LEU A 207 -29.54 -13.14 6.24
C LEU A 207 -31.00 -12.75 6.02
N VAL A 208 -31.30 -11.47 6.15
CA VAL A 208 -32.66 -10.94 5.94
C VAL A 208 -32.58 -9.75 5.01
N SER A 209 -33.29 -9.82 3.88
CA SER A 209 -33.41 -8.68 2.96
C SER A 209 -34.70 -7.92 3.18
N THR A 210 -34.68 -6.61 2.95
CA THR A 210 -35.86 -5.74 3.04
C THR A 210 -36.84 -5.92 1.89
N ARG A 211 -36.44 -6.61 0.82
CA ARG A 211 -37.26 -6.99 -0.35
C ARG A 211 -36.85 -8.40 -0.80
N PRO A 212 -37.70 -9.11 -1.57
CA PRO A 212 -37.35 -10.42 -2.08
C PRO A 212 -36.05 -10.41 -2.91
N VAL A 213 -35.12 -11.30 -2.58
CA VAL A 213 -33.85 -11.55 -3.31
C VAL A 213 -33.78 -13.04 -3.60
N GLU A 214 -33.73 -13.40 -4.89
CA GLU A 214 -33.54 -14.76 -5.32
C GLU A 214 -32.12 -15.26 -4.98
N ASN A 215 -31.98 -16.52 -4.61
CA ASN A 215 -30.74 -17.18 -4.25
C ASN A 215 -30.06 -16.66 -2.97
N LEU A 216 -30.73 -15.85 -2.16
CA LEU A 216 -30.23 -15.45 -0.86
C LEU A 216 -30.39 -16.63 0.12
N PRO A 217 -29.31 -17.21 0.67
CA PRO A 217 -29.42 -18.27 1.66
C PRO A 217 -29.99 -17.71 2.98
N GLU A 218 -30.60 -18.57 3.78
CA GLU A 218 -31.15 -18.17 5.08
C GLU A 218 -30.02 -17.86 6.08
N GLU A 219 -28.91 -18.60 6.01
CA GLU A 219 -27.78 -18.47 6.94
C GLU A 219 -26.44 -18.48 6.20
N ILE A 220 -25.45 -17.86 6.81
CA ILE A 220 -24.05 -17.83 6.40
C ILE A 220 -23.14 -17.98 7.62
N SER A 221 -22.09 -18.78 7.49
CA SER A 221 -21.08 -18.97 8.54
C SER A 221 -19.71 -18.54 8.04
N PHE A 222 -18.95 -17.91 8.92
CA PHE A 222 -17.52 -17.67 8.75
C PHE A 222 -16.73 -18.84 9.37
N TYR A 223 -15.63 -19.19 8.73
CA TYR A 223 -14.72 -20.21 9.22
C TYR A 223 -13.31 -19.63 9.44
N PRO A 224 -12.56 -20.13 10.43
CA PRO A 224 -11.18 -19.70 10.67
C PRO A 224 -10.33 -19.76 9.39
N GLY A 225 -9.54 -18.72 9.16
CA GLY A 225 -8.73 -18.57 7.96
C GLY A 225 -9.41 -17.83 6.81
N GLN A 226 -10.74 -17.66 6.86
CA GLN A 226 -11.46 -16.87 5.86
C GLN A 226 -11.47 -15.39 6.23
N ALA A 227 -10.90 -14.54 5.38
CA ALA A 227 -10.94 -13.08 5.57
C ALA A 227 -12.24 -12.43 5.05
N SER A 228 -13.00 -13.15 4.22
CA SER A 228 -14.23 -12.69 3.60
C SER A 228 -15.04 -13.85 3.07
N VAL A 229 -16.34 -13.64 2.88
CA VAL A 229 -17.27 -14.57 2.22
C VAL A 229 -17.96 -13.84 1.08
N GLN A 230 -18.15 -14.50 -0.05
CA GLN A 230 -18.81 -13.96 -1.24
C GLN A 230 -19.99 -14.86 -1.62
N LEU A 231 -21.15 -14.26 -1.78
CA LEU A 231 -22.36 -14.90 -2.28
C LEU A 231 -22.73 -14.31 -3.64
N ASP A 232 -22.41 -15.05 -4.69
CA ASP A 232 -22.70 -14.66 -6.08
C ASP A 232 -24.09 -15.09 -6.55
N GLY A 233 -24.54 -14.49 -7.64
CA GLY A 233 -25.76 -14.91 -8.33
C GLY A 233 -27.06 -14.49 -7.67
N LEU A 234 -27.00 -13.58 -6.70
CA LEU A 234 -28.20 -12.98 -6.10
C LEU A 234 -28.95 -12.13 -7.14
N ARG A 235 -30.28 -12.08 -7.09
CA ARG A 235 -31.11 -11.31 -8.01
C ARG A 235 -32.27 -10.63 -7.29
N ALA A 236 -32.51 -9.36 -7.65
CA ALA A 236 -33.71 -8.63 -7.26
C ALA A 236 -34.62 -8.48 -8.47
N MET A 237 -35.84 -8.95 -8.37
CA MET A 237 -36.82 -9.00 -9.48
C MET A 237 -37.77 -7.81 -9.52
N GLU A 238 -37.71 -6.94 -8.52
CA GLU A 238 -38.57 -5.75 -8.40
C GLU A 238 -37.72 -4.48 -8.30
N GLU A 239 -38.21 -3.41 -8.91
CA GLU A 239 -37.58 -2.07 -8.79
C GLU A 239 -37.70 -1.51 -7.37
N GLY A 240 -36.74 -0.71 -6.95
CA GLY A 240 -36.71 -0.01 -5.67
C GLY A 240 -35.45 -0.26 -4.86
N ASP A 241 -35.44 0.28 -3.66
CA ASP A 241 -34.28 0.17 -2.76
C ASP A 241 -34.39 -1.08 -1.87
N LEU A 242 -33.27 -1.80 -1.72
CA LEU A 242 -33.16 -2.93 -0.80
C LEU A 242 -31.89 -2.86 0.02
N ARG A 243 -31.88 -3.55 1.17
CA ARG A 243 -30.73 -3.83 2.02
C ARG A 243 -30.77 -5.29 2.46
N ILE A 244 -29.62 -5.80 2.86
CA ILE A 244 -29.48 -7.13 3.44
C ILE A 244 -28.87 -6.96 4.83
N ASP A 245 -29.54 -7.48 5.85
CA ASP A 245 -29.12 -7.44 7.24
C ASP A 245 -28.48 -8.78 7.65
N LEU A 246 -27.41 -8.69 8.43
CA LEU A 246 -26.81 -9.81 9.15
C LEU A 246 -27.38 -9.81 10.57
N ILE A 247 -28.07 -10.87 10.93
CA ILE A 247 -28.70 -11.04 12.23
C ILE A 247 -27.99 -12.16 12.99
N ASP A 248 -27.50 -11.87 14.18
CA ASP A 248 -26.84 -12.87 15.04
C ASP A 248 -27.84 -13.93 15.58
N LEU A 249 -27.31 -14.97 16.21
CA LEU A 249 -28.13 -16.03 16.78
C LEU A 249 -29.04 -15.58 17.93
N ALA A 250 -28.77 -14.42 18.54
CA ALA A 250 -29.61 -13.79 19.55
C ALA A 250 -30.74 -12.93 18.96
N GLY A 251 -30.74 -12.74 17.64
CA GLY A 251 -31.74 -11.95 16.92
C GLY A 251 -31.41 -10.47 16.78
N ASN A 252 -30.18 -10.05 17.08
CA ASN A 252 -29.76 -8.65 16.92
C ASN A 252 -29.21 -8.42 15.51
N VAL A 253 -29.49 -7.25 14.93
CA VAL A 253 -28.86 -6.81 13.69
C VAL A 253 -27.42 -6.41 14.00
N THR A 254 -26.46 -7.23 13.52
CA THR A 254 -25.02 -6.99 13.70
C THR A 254 -24.46 -6.07 12.63
N ALA A 255 -24.96 -6.18 11.38
CA ALA A 255 -24.58 -5.32 10.28
C ALA A 255 -25.73 -5.22 9.26
N SER A 256 -25.79 -4.08 8.57
CA SER A 256 -26.66 -3.87 7.40
C SER A 256 -25.81 -3.53 6.21
N SER A 257 -26.16 -4.01 5.03
CA SER A 257 -25.49 -3.63 3.79
C SER A 257 -25.71 -2.14 3.48
N ASN A 258 -24.84 -1.58 2.61
CA ASN A 258 -25.22 -0.37 1.89
C ASN A 258 -26.52 -0.61 1.09
N PRO A 259 -27.28 0.45 0.72
CA PRO A 259 -28.48 0.29 -0.10
C PRO A 259 -28.11 -0.09 -1.54
N LEU A 260 -28.87 -1.02 -2.11
CA LEU A 260 -28.90 -1.30 -3.55
C LEU A 260 -30.18 -0.68 -4.13
N ARG A 261 -30.06 0.19 -5.12
CA ARG A 261 -31.18 0.64 -5.93
C ARG A 261 -31.30 -0.22 -7.17
N VAL A 262 -32.42 -0.92 -7.27
CA VAL A 262 -32.77 -1.74 -8.43
C VAL A 262 -33.53 -0.87 -9.43
N LEU A 263 -32.98 -0.73 -10.64
CA LEU A 263 -33.41 0.14 -11.71
C LEU A 263 -34.11 -0.65 -12.83
N PRO A 264 -34.92 0.03 -13.68
CA PRO A 264 -35.48 -0.58 -14.89
C PRO A 264 -34.38 -1.21 -15.79
N LYS A 265 -34.71 -2.24 -16.56
CA LYS A 265 -33.77 -3.02 -17.38
C LYS A 265 -32.86 -2.24 -18.34
N ARG A 266 -33.26 -1.05 -18.77
CA ARG A 266 -32.49 -0.22 -19.72
C ARG A 266 -31.73 0.93 -19.07
N SER A 267 -31.72 1.00 -17.75
CA SER A 267 -31.03 2.06 -17.03
C SER A 267 -29.50 1.97 -17.12
N ARG A 268 -28.81 3.09 -17.01
CA ARG A 268 -27.37 3.11 -16.78
C ARG A 268 -27.11 2.75 -15.33
N VAL A 269 -26.02 2.03 -15.07
CA VAL A 269 -25.54 1.69 -13.73
C VAL A 269 -24.14 2.22 -13.55
N SER A 270 -23.76 2.48 -12.31
CA SER A 270 -22.40 2.89 -11.93
C SER A 270 -21.65 1.71 -11.33
N PHE A 271 -20.34 1.76 -11.43
CA PHE A 271 -19.41 0.81 -10.85
C PHE A 271 -18.49 1.51 -9.85
N TRP A 272 -17.98 0.76 -8.90
CA TRP A 272 -17.04 1.26 -7.91
C TRP A 272 -15.64 0.78 -8.20
N ALA A 273 -14.69 1.73 -8.22
CA ALA A 273 -13.28 1.45 -8.48
C ALA A 273 -12.39 2.27 -7.55
N ASP A 274 -11.23 1.70 -7.21
CA ASP A 274 -10.08 2.46 -6.71
C ASP A 274 -9.04 2.53 -7.83
N LEU A 275 -8.86 3.72 -8.38
CA LEU A 275 -8.06 3.94 -9.59
C LEU A 275 -6.64 4.45 -9.27
N HIS A 276 -6.23 4.44 -8.00
CA HIS A 276 -4.91 4.88 -7.60
C HIS A 276 -4.46 4.15 -6.33
N GLY A 277 -3.40 3.37 -6.44
CA GLY A 277 -2.75 2.70 -5.32
C GLY A 277 -1.50 1.94 -5.77
N GLN A 278 -0.67 1.57 -4.79
CA GLN A 278 0.65 0.99 -5.03
C GLN A 278 0.90 -0.23 -4.15
N SER A 279 1.82 -1.10 -4.60
CA SER A 279 2.28 -2.31 -3.91
C SER A 279 3.76 -2.24 -3.53
N GLN A 280 4.32 -3.32 -3.00
CA GLN A 280 5.71 -3.35 -2.49
C GLN A 280 6.77 -3.23 -3.59
N GLU A 281 6.45 -3.52 -4.83
CA GLU A 281 7.36 -3.42 -5.96
C GLU A 281 7.69 -1.95 -6.29
N THR A 282 6.87 -1.01 -5.79
CA THR A 282 7.15 0.42 -5.82
C THR A 282 7.27 0.97 -4.40
N ILE A 283 6.47 1.94 -3.98
CA ILE A 283 6.59 2.52 -2.63
C ILE A 283 5.56 1.99 -1.61
N GLY A 284 4.68 1.09 -2.02
CA GLY A 284 3.68 0.48 -1.16
C GLY A 284 4.18 -0.70 -0.33
N THR A 285 3.23 -1.48 0.19
CA THR A 285 3.44 -2.75 0.90
C THR A 285 2.52 -3.83 0.33
N ASN A 286 2.79 -5.09 0.64
CA ASN A 286 2.19 -6.27 0.01
C ASN A 286 2.41 -6.28 -1.51
N ASN A 287 2.50 -7.45 -2.13
CA ASN A 287 2.80 -7.56 -3.55
C ASN A 287 1.58 -7.23 -4.44
N ALA A 288 1.82 -7.03 -5.74
CA ALA A 288 0.78 -6.65 -6.69
C ALA A 288 -0.33 -7.70 -6.80
N ARG A 289 -0.02 -8.99 -6.68
CA ARG A 289 -1.01 -10.07 -6.67
C ARG A 289 -1.95 -9.95 -5.46
N ASP A 290 -1.41 -9.73 -4.26
CA ASP A 290 -2.20 -9.51 -3.04
C ASP A 290 -3.03 -8.22 -3.12
N TYR A 291 -2.49 -7.19 -3.77
CA TYR A 291 -3.19 -5.93 -4.05
C TYR A 291 -4.47 -6.17 -4.88
N PHE A 292 -4.38 -6.89 -6.01
CA PHE A 292 -5.55 -7.19 -6.84
C PHE A 292 -6.52 -8.15 -6.16
N ALA A 293 -6.01 -9.16 -5.43
CA ALA A 293 -6.83 -10.04 -4.62
C ALA A 293 -7.61 -9.28 -3.53
N PHE A 294 -6.97 -8.30 -2.89
CA PHE A 294 -7.65 -7.46 -1.89
C PHE A 294 -8.80 -6.65 -2.52
N ALA A 295 -8.56 -6.02 -3.67
CA ALA A 295 -9.59 -5.25 -4.40
C ALA A 295 -10.82 -6.10 -4.71
N ARG A 296 -10.61 -7.28 -5.31
CA ARG A 296 -11.67 -8.18 -5.75
C ARG A 296 -12.38 -8.89 -4.59
N ASP A 297 -11.61 -9.45 -3.66
CA ASP A 297 -12.13 -10.46 -2.71
C ASP A 297 -12.41 -9.87 -1.31
N ARG A 298 -11.91 -8.67 -0.98
CA ARG A 298 -12.03 -8.07 0.35
C ARG A 298 -12.61 -6.67 0.34
N ALA A 299 -12.30 -5.88 -0.68
CA ALA A 299 -12.94 -4.59 -0.90
C ALA A 299 -14.22 -4.70 -1.73
N PHE A 300 -14.36 -5.80 -2.50
CA PHE A 300 -15.49 -6.09 -3.39
C PHE A 300 -15.72 -5.02 -4.44
N LEU A 301 -14.64 -4.43 -4.95
CA LEU A 301 -14.66 -3.47 -6.03
C LEU A 301 -15.11 -4.11 -7.35
N ASP A 302 -15.62 -3.28 -8.26
CA ASP A 302 -15.90 -3.66 -9.64
C ASP A 302 -14.65 -3.52 -10.53
N ALA A 303 -13.76 -2.57 -10.20
CA ALA A 303 -12.50 -2.38 -10.94
C ALA A 303 -11.40 -1.80 -10.04
N THR A 304 -10.14 -1.99 -10.47
CA THR A 304 -8.97 -1.33 -9.89
C THR A 304 -7.85 -1.19 -10.91
N VAL A 305 -6.84 -0.41 -10.57
CA VAL A 305 -5.58 -0.27 -11.32
C VAL A 305 -4.42 -0.19 -10.34
N HIS A 306 -3.25 -0.69 -10.71
CA HIS A 306 -2.00 -0.44 -9.99
C HIS A 306 -1.31 0.79 -10.59
N GLN A 307 -1.05 1.81 -9.77
CA GLN A 307 -0.46 3.07 -10.18
C GLN A 307 0.90 3.30 -9.50
N GLY A 308 1.82 2.35 -9.71
CA GLY A 308 3.20 2.52 -9.25
C GLY A 308 3.91 3.66 -10.00
N ASN A 309 4.86 4.32 -9.31
CA ASN A 309 5.67 5.36 -9.95
C ASN A 309 6.51 4.77 -11.08
N ASP A 310 6.41 5.32 -12.27
CA ASP A 310 7.04 4.84 -13.51
C ASP A 310 8.55 4.64 -13.39
N PHE A 311 9.25 5.55 -12.70
CA PHE A 311 10.70 5.51 -12.50
C PHE A 311 11.18 4.39 -11.57
N GLN A 312 10.27 3.57 -11.01
CA GLN A 312 10.53 2.38 -10.20
C GLN A 312 10.04 1.10 -10.87
N ILE A 313 9.16 1.20 -11.87
CA ILE A 313 8.61 0.03 -12.57
C ILE A 313 9.66 -0.49 -13.56
N THR A 314 10.22 -1.66 -13.29
CA THR A 314 11.09 -2.38 -14.22
C THR A 314 10.27 -2.94 -15.39
N SER A 315 10.94 -3.30 -16.50
CA SER A 315 10.27 -3.92 -17.64
C SER A 315 9.64 -5.27 -17.28
N ASP A 316 10.30 -6.05 -16.41
CA ASP A 316 9.77 -7.31 -15.89
C ASP A 316 8.51 -7.10 -15.04
N PHE A 317 8.54 -6.11 -14.14
CA PHE A 317 7.37 -5.80 -13.31
C PHE A 317 6.20 -5.25 -14.15
N TRP A 318 6.48 -4.46 -15.20
CA TRP A 318 5.44 -4.03 -16.14
C TRP A 318 4.80 -5.22 -16.87
N ALA A 319 5.59 -6.19 -17.31
CA ALA A 319 5.10 -7.43 -17.91
C ALA A 319 4.26 -8.26 -16.92
N GLU A 320 4.68 -8.32 -15.64
CA GLU A 320 3.93 -8.97 -14.57
C GLU A 320 2.58 -8.28 -14.33
N LEU A 321 2.54 -6.94 -14.22
CA LEU A 321 1.29 -6.18 -14.06
C LEU A 321 0.31 -6.46 -15.21
N ASN A 322 0.77 -6.50 -16.46
CA ASN A 322 -0.06 -6.87 -17.61
C ASN A 322 -0.58 -8.32 -17.52
N THR A 323 0.23 -9.24 -17.01
CA THR A 323 -0.16 -10.64 -16.80
C THR A 323 -1.22 -10.74 -15.69
N LEU A 324 -1.02 -10.05 -14.57
CA LEU A 324 -1.97 -10.00 -13.47
C LEU A 324 -3.29 -9.33 -13.89
N SER A 325 -3.24 -8.29 -14.73
CA SER A 325 -4.45 -7.65 -15.27
C SER A 325 -5.35 -8.65 -15.99
N ARG A 326 -4.78 -9.49 -16.84
CA ARG A 326 -5.54 -10.57 -17.54
C ARG A 326 -6.03 -11.66 -16.58
N GLU A 327 -5.17 -12.07 -15.63
CA GLU A 327 -5.50 -13.16 -14.70
C GLU A 327 -6.66 -12.78 -13.76
N PHE A 328 -6.65 -11.54 -13.27
CA PHE A 328 -7.65 -11.09 -12.29
C PHE A 328 -8.93 -10.57 -12.93
N THR A 329 -8.90 -10.12 -14.18
CA THR A 329 -10.09 -9.65 -14.89
C THR A 329 -11.07 -10.81 -15.11
N GLN A 330 -12.30 -10.61 -14.68
CA GLN A 330 -13.41 -11.55 -14.82
C GLN A 330 -14.61 -10.79 -15.36
N ASP A 331 -15.07 -11.18 -16.55
CA ASP A 331 -16.20 -10.54 -17.21
C ASP A 331 -17.40 -10.38 -16.29
N SER A 332 -17.98 -9.20 -16.29
CA SER A 332 -19.16 -8.84 -15.49
C SER A 332 -18.96 -8.91 -13.97
N ARG A 333 -17.74 -9.10 -13.48
CA ARG A 333 -17.45 -9.22 -12.04
C ARG A 333 -16.39 -8.25 -11.56
N PHE A 334 -15.22 -8.23 -12.17
CA PHE A 334 -14.09 -7.43 -11.73
C PHE A 334 -13.14 -7.16 -12.89
N VAL A 335 -12.67 -5.92 -13.01
CA VAL A 335 -11.74 -5.52 -14.07
C VAL A 335 -10.48 -4.94 -13.44
N VAL A 336 -9.32 -5.44 -13.87
CA VAL A 336 -8.04 -4.79 -13.61
C VAL A 336 -7.63 -4.01 -14.85
N ILE A 337 -7.56 -2.69 -14.70
CA ILE A 337 -7.15 -1.78 -15.77
C ILE A 337 -5.62 -1.69 -15.78
N PRO A 338 -4.93 -1.92 -16.91
CA PRO A 338 -3.48 -1.71 -16.98
C PRO A 338 -3.13 -0.23 -16.84
N GLY A 339 -2.14 0.09 -16.00
CA GLY A 339 -1.79 1.50 -15.79
C GLY A 339 -0.56 1.70 -14.92
N TYR A 340 -0.13 2.94 -14.83
CA TYR A 340 0.99 3.39 -14.00
C TYR A 340 0.89 4.89 -13.71
N GLU A 341 1.59 5.37 -12.69
CA GLU A 341 1.73 6.79 -12.41
C GLU A 341 2.98 7.33 -13.10
N TRP A 342 2.78 8.19 -14.11
CA TRP A 342 3.87 8.98 -14.72
C TRP A 342 4.27 10.10 -13.75
N SER A 343 5.49 10.03 -13.23
CA SER A 343 5.89 10.76 -12.02
C SER A 343 7.06 11.70 -12.28
N ALA A 344 6.87 12.65 -13.20
CA ALA A 344 7.85 13.68 -13.47
C ALA A 344 7.87 14.76 -12.39
N ASN A 345 9.01 15.46 -12.26
CA ASN A 345 9.06 16.65 -11.43
C ASN A 345 8.05 17.71 -11.90
N THR A 346 7.50 18.50 -10.98
CA THR A 346 6.47 19.51 -11.28
C THR A 346 6.88 20.45 -12.42
N CYS A 347 8.14 20.87 -12.47
CA CYS A 347 8.65 21.73 -13.56
C CYS A 347 8.65 21.06 -14.94
N LEU A 348 8.45 19.73 -15.02
CA LEU A 348 8.32 18.94 -16.25
C LEU A 348 6.87 18.50 -16.51
N GLY A 349 5.95 18.84 -15.63
CA GLY A 349 4.53 18.56 -15.75
C GLY A 349 3.88 17.96 -14.50
N GLY A 350 4.65 17.33 -13.60
CA GLY A 350 4.13 16.71 -12.36
C GLY A 350 3.43 15.39 -12.59
N ASP A 351 2.86 14.83 -11.51
CA ASP A 351 2.31 13.47 -11.47
C ASP A 351 1.01 13.33 -12.29
N ARG A 352 0.92 12.25 -13.08
CA ARG A 352 -0.27 11.88 -13.86
C ARG A 352 -0.48 10.38 -13.86
N ASN A 353 -1.70 9.96 -13.65
CA ASN A 353 -2.10 8.56 -13.73
C ASN A 353 -2.52 8.20 -15.14
N ILE A 354 -1.94 7.11 -15.66
CA ILE A 354 -2.16 6.61 -17.02
C ILE A 354 -2.94 5.30 -16.93
N LEU A 355 -4.06 5.19 -17.64
CA LEU A 355 -4.92 4.01 -17.71
C LEU A 355 -5.10 3.59 -19.16
N TYR A 356 -4.65 2.40 -19.51
CA TYR A 356 -4.81 1.84 -20.85
C TYR A 356 -6.11 1.04 -20.95
N ALA A 357 -6.75 1.10 -22.12
CA ALA A 357 -7.92 0.27 -22.43
C ALA A 357 -7.56 -1.22 -22.58
N GLU A 358 -6.31 -1.54 -22.93
CA GLU A 358 -5.84 -2.90 -23.20
C GLU A 358 -4.44 -3.13 -22.61
N GLU A 359 -4.13 -4.39 -22.31
CA GLU A 359 -2.79 -4.80 -21.87
C GLU A 359 -1.77 -4.79 -23.02
N GLY A 360 -0.49 -4.94 -22.67
CA GLY A 360 0.61 -5.03 -23.63
C GLY A 360 1.02 -3.71 -24.25
N ARG A 361 0.52 -2.59 -23.71
CA ARG A 361 0.92 -1.25 -24.14
C ARG A 361 2.27 -0.88 -23.53
N PRO A 362 3.06 0.00 -24.19
CA PRO A 362 4.35 0.43 -23.66
C PRO A 362 4.20 1.26 -22.38
N ILE A 363 5.22 1.21 -21.51
CA ILE A 363 5.38 2.16 -20.43
C ILE A 363 6.27 3.32 -20.91
N TYR A 364 5.77 4.56 -20.82
CA TYR A 364 6.53 5.77 -21.14
C TYR A 364 7.00 6.42 -19.85
N ARG A 365 8.21 6.09 -19.39
CA ARG A 365 8.70 6.57 -18.10
C ARG A 365 9.09 8.05 -18.16
N SER A 366 8.87 8.75 -17.04
CA SER A 366 9.41 10.11 -16.84
C SER A 366 10.93 10.10 -16.71
N SER A 367 11.49 9.00 -16.18
CA SER A 367 12.92 8.77 -16.06
C SER A 367 13.23 7.30 -15.66
N HIS A 368 14.50 6.91 -15.75
CA HIS A 368 15.02 5.65 -15.20
C HIS A 368 15.74 5.85 -13.86
N ALA A 369 15.22 6.73 -12.98
CA ALA A 369 15.92 7.12 -11.76
C ALA A 369 16.25 5.93 -10.83
N LEU A 370 15.35 4.92 -10.76
CA LEU A 370 15.52 3.72 -9.95
C LEU A 370 15.36 2.43 -10.77
N VAL A 371 15.48 2.50 -12.09
CA VAL A 371 15.46 1.37 -13.01
C VAL A 371 16.86 1.20 -13.61
N GLU A 372 17.51 0.07 -13.33
CA GLU A 372 18.89 -0.18 -13.78
C GLU A 372 18.96 -0.50 -15.27
N ASP A 373 18.02 -1.28 -15.79
CA ASP A 373 17.93 -1.57 -17.24
C ASP A 373 17.58 -0.28 -17.99
N ARG A 374 18.44 0.08 -18.91
CA ARG A 374 18.33 1.30 -19.74
C ARG A 374 18.13 0.98 -21.23
N SER A 375 17.77 -0.24 -21.55
CA SER A 375 17.62 -0.68 -22.95
C SER A 375 16.47 0.02 -23.66
N ASP A 376 15.48 0.53 -22.93
CA ASP A 376 14.28 1.19 -23.42
C ASP A 376 14.21 2.70 -23.19
N LEU A 377 15.33 3.37 -22.82
CA LEU A 377 15.43 4.83 -22.61
C LEU A 377 14.83 5.66 -23.74
N VAL A 378 14.87 5.18 -24.99
CA VAL A 378 14.29 5.87 -26.14
C VAL A 378 12.76 6.00 -26.02
N GLN A 379 12.14 5.21 -25.18
CA GLN A 379 10.69 5.25 -24.92
C GLN A 379 10.33 6.27 -23.85
N ASP A 380 11.27 6.81 -23.09
CA ASP A 380 11.00 7.77 -22.05
C ASP A 380 10.26 9.01 -22.55
N ALA A 381 9.35 9.52 -21.73
CA ALA A 381 8.68 10.79 -21.89
C ALA A 381 9.11 11.69 -20.73
N ASN A 382 10.14 12.51 -20.94
CA ASN A 382 10.75 13.27 -19.86
C ASN A 382 10.00 14.59 -19.54
N SER A 383 9.01 14.95 -20.32
CA SER A 383 8.12 16.08 -20.09
C SER A 383 6.68 15.73 -20.39
N VAL A 384 5.73 16.53 -19.91
CA VAL A 384 4.31 16.33 -20.18
C VAL A 384 3.98 16.46 -21.67
N GLU A 385 4.70 17.29 -22.39
CA GLU A 385 4.58 17.44 -23.83
C GLU A 385 5.01 16.17 -24.57
N ASP A 386 6.13 15.56 -24.14
CA ASP A 386 6.59 14.26 -24.67
C ASP A 386 5.59 13.16 -24.35
N LEU A 387 5.06 13.14 -23.12
CA LEU A 387 4.07 12.14 -22.70
C LEU A 387 2.83 12.17 -23.60
N PHE A 388 2.18 13.32 -23.74
CA PHE A 388 1.00 13.42 -24.61
C PHE A 388 1.33 13.19 -26.09
N GLY A 389 2.54 13.53 -26.53
CA GLY A 389 3.03 13.20 -27.87
C GLY A 389 3.08 11.69 -28.11
N LYS A 390 3.59 10.92 -27.13
CA LYS A 390 3.67 9.46 -27.21
C LYS A 390 2.31 8.77 -27.01
N LEU A 391 1.43 9.35 -26.21
CA LEU A 391 0.10 8.81 -25.96
C LEU A 391 -0.91 9.14 -27.07
N LYS A 392 -0.52 9.92 -28.09
CA LYS A 392 -1.45 10.44 -29.12
C LYS A 392 -2.32 9.36 -29.76
N ASP A 393 -1.71 8.24 -30.16
CA ASP A 393 -2.39 7.14 -30.86
C ASP A 393 -2.80 5.99 -29.92
N GLU A 394 -2.63 6.15 -28.59
CA GLU A 394 -3.02 5.17 -27.60
C GLU A 394 -4.50 5.35 -27.18
N ASP A 395 -5.19 4.25 -26.94
CA ASP A 395 -6.49 4.27 -26.26
C ASP A 395 -6.26 4.30 -24.74
N VAL A 396 -6.26 5.51 -24.21
CA VAL A 396 -5.82 5.79 -22.83
C VAL A 396 -6.63 6.91 -22.22
N MET A 397 -6.86 6.78 -20.92
CA MET A 397 -7.33 7.87 -20.06
C MET A 397 -6.20 8.32 -19.16
N VAL A 398 -6.06 9.64 -19.00
CA VAL A 398 -5.11 10.27 -18.10
C VAL A 398 -5.87 11.10 -17.07
N PHE A 399 -5.38 11.16 -15.86
CA PHE A 399 -5.82 12.16 -14.90
C PHE A 399 -4.67 12.78 -14.12
N ALA A 400 -4.75 14.10 -13.93
CA ALA A 400 -3.77 14.87 -13.18
C ALA A 400 -3.91 14.59 -11.69
N HIS A 401 -2.77 14.50 -11.00
CA HIS A 401 -2.68 14.12 -9.59
C HIS A 401 -1.79 15.08 -8.79
N VAL A 402 -2.00 15.15 -7.48
CA VAL A 402 -1.13 15.83 -6.53
C VAL A 402 -0.56 14.80 -5.55
N GLY A 403 0.62 14.32 -5.87
CA GLY A 403 1.40 13.41 -5.04
C GLY A 403 2.58 14.09 -4.37
N GLY A 404 3.73 13.42 -4.40
CA GLY A 404 5.00 14.02 -4.01
C GLY A 404 5.43 15.18 -4.91
N ARG A 405 4.89 15.21 -6.12
CA ARG A 405 5.02 16.27 -7.14
C ARG A 405 3.61 16.60 -7.62
N TYR A 406 3.23 17.85 -7.58
CA TYR A 406 1.91 18.23 -8.08
C TYR A 406 1.91 18.40 -9.61
N ALA A 407 0.83 17.95 -10.25
CA ALA A 407 0.62 18.15 -11.68
C ALA A 407 0.51 19.65 -12.01
N ASP A 408 1.32 20.12 -12.95
CA ASP A 408 1.16 21.44 -13.55
C ASP A 408 0.30 21.32 -14.82
N ILE A 409 -1.02 21.45 -14.64
CA ILE A 409 -1.98 21.38 -15.75
C ILE A 409 -1.98 22.63 -16.62
N ARG A 410 -1.38 23.73 -16.16
CA ARG A 410 -1.19 24.95 -16.96
C ARG A 410 -0.09 24.78 -17.99
N ARG A 411 0.95 23.99 -17.67
CA ARG A 411 2.05 23.67 -18.57
C ARG A 411 1.63 22.73 -19.70
N GLY A 412 0.83 21.69 -19.39
CA GLY A 412 0.42 20.71 -20.39
C GLY A 412 -0.90 20.05 -20.03
N HIS A 413 -1.77 19.96 -21.01
CA HIS A 413 -3.06 19.32 -20.94
C HIS A 413 -3.50 18.82 -22.32
N ASP A 414 -3.94 17.57 -22.40
CA ASP A 414 -4.58 17.03 -23.60
C ASP A 414 -6.07 16.78 -23.30
N ARG A 415 -6.94 17.60 -23.92
CA ARG A 415 -8.39 17.55 -23.70
C ARG A 415 -9.04 16.19 -24.04
N ASP A 416 -8.40 15.40 -24.89
CA ASP A 416 -8.92 14.12 -25.36
C ASP A 416 -8.41 12.95 -24.54
N LYS A 417 -7.31 13.09 -23.82
CA LYS A 417 -6.68 12.08 -22.97
C LYS A 417 -6.85 12.40 -21.48
N GLU A 418 -6.54 13.62 -21.04
CA GLU A 418 -6.65 14.04 -19.63
C GLU A 418 -8.09 14.44 -19.28
N ARG A 419 -8.89 13.42 -18.99
CA ARG A 419 -10.35 13.53 -18.83
C ARG A 419 -10.78 13.88 -17.41
N SER A 420 -9.88 13.80 -16.45
CA SER A 420 -10.19 14.02 -15.03
C SER A 420 -9.02 14.64 -14.28
N VAL A 421 -9.33 15.23 -13.13
CA VAL A 421 -8.36 15.62 -12.11
C VAL A 421 -8.69 14.93 -10.80
N GLU A 422 -7.67 14.50 -10.07
CA GLU A 422 -7.81 13.87 -8.77
C GLU A 422 -7.78 14.94 -7.67
N VAL A 423 -8.95 15.25 -7.12
CA VAL A 423 -9.10 16.29 -6.10
C VAL A 423 -8.65 15.81 -4.71
N HIS A 424 -8.69 14.50 -4.48
CA HIS A 424 -8.37 13.90 -3.17
C HIS A 424 -7.63 12.59 -3.34
N SER A 425 -6.56 12.41 -2.52
CA SER A 425 -5.76 11.19 -2.43
C SER A 425 -5.19 11.02 -1.02
N ALA A 426 -4.26 10.08 -0.83
CA ALA A 426 -3.51 9.91 0.43
C ALA A 426 -2.72 11.16 0.85
N TRP A 427 -2.44 12.08 -0.06
CA TRP A 427 -1.68 13.31 0.21
C TRP A 427 -2.55 14.43 0.76
N GLY A 428 -3.85 14.42 0.47
CA GLY A 428 -4.80 15.44 0.95
C GLY A 428 -5.90 15.76 -0.06
N THR A 429 -6.59 16.87 0.18
CA THR A 429 -7.62 17.40 -0.72
C THR A 429 -7.10 18.68 -1.37
N PHE A 430 -7.14 18.74 -2.68
CA PHE A 430 -6.50 19.77 -3.51
C PHE A 430 -7.53 20.44 -4.42
N GLU A 431 -8.45 21.22 -3.86
CA GLU A 431 -9.50 21.92 -4.59
C GLU A 431 -8.93 22.90 -5.62
N TRP A 432 -7.76 23.50 -5.32
CA TRP A 432 -7.07 24.41 -6.23
C TRP A 432 -6.75 23.79 -7.60
N LEU A 433 -6.50 22.46 -7.68
CA LEU A 433 -6.26 21.79 -8.97
C LEU A 433 -7.51 21.80 -9.84
N VAL A 434 -8.70 21.64 -9.22
CA VAL A 434 -10.01 21.72 -9.90
C VAL A 434 -10.28 23.18 -10.31
N GLU A 435 -9.99 24.14 -9.43
CA GLU A 435 -10.13 25.57 -9.72
C GLU A 435 -9.26 25.97 -10.91
N ASP A 436 -7.99 25.57 -10.93
CA ASP A 436 -7.07 25.79 -12.06
C ASP A 436 -7.61 25.21 -13.37
N ALA A 437 -8.15 23.96 -13.33
CA ALA A 437 -8.73 23.35 -14.52
C ALA A 437 -9.94 24.14 -15.06
N PHE A 438 -10.80 24.67 -14.20
CA PHE A 438 -11.94 25.47 -14.60
C PHE A 438 -11.54 26.87 -15.09
N GLU A 439 -10.56 27.51 -14.44
CA GLU A 439 -10.00 28.79 -14.91
C GLU A 439 -9.39 28.69 -16.32
N MET A 440 -8.74 27.54 -16.61
CA MET A 440 -8.20 27.26 -17.95
C MET A 440 -9.30 26.85 -18.96
N GLY A 441 -10.56 26.71 -18.54
CA GLY A 441 -11.67 26.31 -19.39
C GLY A 441 -11.66 24.82 -19.74
N TYR A 442 -10.96 23.97 -18.98
CA TYR A 442 -10.91 22.55 -19.22
C TYR A 442 -12.24 21.87 -18.87
N ARG A 443 -12.67 20.93 -19.70
CA ARG A 443 -13.84 20.08 -19.44
C ARG A 443 -13.36 18.77 -18.84
N THR A 444 -13.21 18.75 -17.53
CA THR A 444 -12.67 17.61 -16.79
C THR A 444 -13.68 17.03 -15.81
N GLY A 445 -13.62 15.73 -15.59
CA GLY A 445 -14.24 15.07 -14.45
C GLY A 445 -13.42 15.26 -13.17
N ILE A 446 -14.03 14.94 -12.04
CA ILE A 446 -13.38 15.00 -10.72
C ILE A 446 -13.33 13.59 -10.17
N LEU A 447 -12.14 13.17 -9.74
CA LEU A 447 -11.89 11.89 -9.08
C LEU A 447 -11.45 12.11 -7.62
N ALA A 448 -11.79 11.15 -6.78
CA ALA A 448 -11.24 11.02 -5.44
C ALA A 448 -10.89 9.54 -5.25
N THR A 449 -9.62 9.21 -5.17
CA THR A 449 -9.13 7.82 -5.07
C THR A 449 -8.21 7.68 -3.87
N SER A 450 -7.77 6.45 -3.56
CA SER A 450 -7.05 6.24 -2.31
C SER A 450 -5.59 6.71 -2.34
N ASP A 451 -4.92 6.59 -3.46
CA ASP A 451 -3.46 6.64 -3.55
C ASP A 451 -2.82 5.81 -2.42
N GLY A 452 -3.42 4.62 -2.23
CA GLY A 452 -3.11 3.78 -1.08
C GLY A 452 -1.76 3.09 -1.22
N HIS A 453 -0.92 3.20 -0.18
CA HIS A 453 0.41 2.59 -0.14
C HIS A 453 0.48 1.35 0.77
N LYS A 454 -0.66 0.86 1.26
CA LYS A 454 -0.75 -0.27 2.19
C LYS A 454 -1.20 -1.58 1.52
N GLY A 455 -1.21 -1.63 0.18
CA GLY A 455 -1.69 -2.80 -0.58
C GLY A 455 -3.17 -3.14 -0.32
N ARG A 456 -4.01 -2.14 -0.09
CA ARG A 456 -5.40 -2.27 0.35
C ARG A 456 -6.34 -1.37 -0.46
N PRO A 457 -6.44 -1.57 -1.79
CA PRO A 457 -7.31 -0.74 -2.64
C PRO A 457 -8.76 -0.85 -2.19
N GLY A 458 -9.47 0.29 -2.17
CA GLY A 458 -10.86 0.36 -1.73
C GLY A 458 -11.09 0.24 -0.22
N ALA A 459 -10.03 0.13 0.60
CA ALA A 459 -10.15 0.11 2.05
C ALA A 459 -10.22 1.54 2.61
N SER A 460 -11.40 2.11 2.57
CA SER A 460 -11.71 3.40 3.18
C SER A 460 -11.90 3.25 4.68
N HIS A 461 -10.87 3.54 5.46
CA HIS A 461 -10.93 3.54 6.92
C HIS A 461 -10.03 4.67 7.44
N PRO A 462 -10.39 5.40 8.51
CA PRO A 462 -9.51 6.37 9.13
C PRO A 462 -8.13 5.76 9.40
N GLY A 463 -7.08 6.35 8.82
CA GLY A 463 -5.72 5.80 8.86
C GLY A 463 -5.45 4.65 7.89
N ALA A 464 -6.40 4.26 7.05
CA ALA A 464 -6.17 3.24 6.01
C ALA A 464 -5.15 3.69 4.97
N THR A 465 -5.12 4.98 4.65
CA THR A 465 -4.08 5.59 3.82
C THR A 465 -2.88 6.02 4.66
N ARG A 466 -1.77 6.36 4.01
CA ARG A 466 -0.56 6.77 4.69
C ARG A 466 -0.73 7.97 5.62
N PHE A 467 -1.52 8.95 5.23
CA PHE A 467 -1.69 10.22 5.95
C PHE A 467 -2.97 10.28 6.77
N GLY A 468 -3.72 9.18 6.87
CA GLY A 468 -5.00 9.17 7.53
C GLY A 468 -6.11 9.87 6.75
N ALA A 469 -5.84 10.29 5.51
CA ALA A 469 -6.88 10.77 4.62
C ALA A 469 -7.84 9.61 4.26
N TYR A 470 -9.09 9.91 4.01
CA TYR A 470 -10.07 8.93 3.58
C TYR A 470 -9.86 8.70 2.08
N GLY A 471 -9.55 7.49 1.70
CA GLY A 471 -9.58 7.11 0.29
C GLY A 471 -11.00 7.26 -0.27
N GLY A 472 -11.09 7.48 -1.55
CA GLY A 472 -12.32 7.81 -2.25
C GLY A 472 -13.37 6.69 -2.30
#